data_6bf408626f568c326a75db5799776f85
#
_entry.id   6bf408626f568c326a75db5799776f85
#
_cell.length_a   1.000
_cell.length_b   1.000
_cell.length_c   1.000
_cell.angle_alpha   90.00
_cell.angle_beta   90.00
_cell.angle_gamma   90.00
#
_symmetry.space_group_name_H-M   'P 1'
#
loop_
_entity.id
_entity.type
_entity.pdbx_description
1 polymer ?
#
loop_
_entity_poly.entity_id
_entity_poly.type
_entity_poly.pdbx_seq_one_letter_code
_entity_poly.pdbx_strand_id
1 'polypeptide(L)'
;MNTTTKKNEKEEILENLPPPGKTAELLAKANKVSSWMSELKQRSRLRPFVGKSEDGKFAVVIRDYRIESLNADESLETVSTQEIVSRLCEAHNDALDKMEEWTASQCAALAKAAGIADGFELPF
;
A
#
# COMPACT_ATOMS: atom_id res chain seq x y z
N MET A 1 -6.98 0.31 -36.63
CA MET A 1 -7.86 -0.64 -35.94
C MET A 1 -7.90 -0.46 -34.46
N ASN A 2 -6.75 -0.27 -33.80
CA ASN A 2 -6.71 -0.02 -32.37
C ASN A 2 -7.41 1.26 -31.93
N THR A 3 -7.45 2.26 -32.81
CA THR A 3 -8.14 3.53 -32.57
C THR A 3 -9.66 3.38 -32.49
N THR A 4 -10.24 2.43 -33.23
CA THR A 4 -11.68 2.17 -33.21
C THR A 4 -12.11 1.54 -31.87
N THR A 5 -11.32 0.61 -31.35
CA THR A 5 -11.57 -0.03 -30.05
C THR A 5 -11.49 0.98 -28.90
N LYS A 6 -10.49 1.85 -28.89
CA LYS A 6 -10.36 2.93 -27.89
C LYS A 6 -11.53 3.90 -27.93
N LYS A 7 -12.02 4.23 -29.13
CA LYS A 7 -13.16 5.11 -29.32
C LYS A 7 -14.44 4.50 -28.76
N ASN A 8 -14.65 3.20 -28.97
CA ASN A 8 -15.81 2.48 -28.45
C ASN A 8 -15.80 2.40 -26.93
N GLU A 9 -14.63 2.19 -26.33
CA GLU A 9 -14.48 2.20 -24.88
C GLU A 9 -14.83 3.55 -24.27
N LYS A 10 -14.38 4.65 -24.89
CA LYS A 10 -14.73 6.01 -24.45
C LYS A 10 -16.22 6.28 -24.60
N GLU A 11 -16.85 5.83 -25.67
CA GLU A 11 -18.27 5.99 -25.88
C GLU A 11 -19.09 5.21 -24.86
N GLU A 12 -18.69 3.98 -24.53
CA GLU A 12 -19.34 3.18 -23.48
C GLU A 12 -19.24 3.86 -22.12
N ILE A 13 -18.08 4.39 -21.77
CA ILE A 13 -17.87 5.11 -20.52
C ILE A 13 -18.78 6.34 -20.46
N LEU A 14 -18.88 7.09 -21.54
CA LEU A 14 -19.70 8.29 -21.61
C LEU A 14 -21.20 7.97 -21.51
N GLU A 15 -21.64 6.87 -22.13
CA GLU A 15 -23.05 6.43 -22.08
C GLU A 15 -23.49 5.99 -20.68
N ASN A 16 -22.54 5.47 -19.89
CA ASN A 16 -22.82 4.99 -18.54
C ASN A 16 -22.62 6.05 -17.46
N LEU A 17 -22.28 7.26 -17.84
CA LEU A 17 -22.12 8.35 -16.89
C LEU A 17 -23.48 8.88 -16.40
N PRO A 18 -23.55 9.29 -15.11
CA PRO A 18 -24.77 9.88 -14.58
C PRO A 18 -25.07 11.25 -15.22
N PRO A 19 -26.27 11.82 -14.99
CA PRO A 19 -26.64 13.12 -15.55
C PRO A 19 -25.61 14.24 -15.31
N PRO A 20 -25.51 15.27 -16.17
CA PRO A 20 -24.42 16.25 -16.16
C PRO A 20 -24.10 16.88 -14.82
N GLY A 21 -25.08 17.23 -14.01
CA GLY A 21 -24.82 17.84 -12.70
C GLY A 21 -24.17 16.88 -11.71
N LYS A 22 -24.58 15.62 -11.70
CA LYS A 22 -23.98 14.57 -10.86
C LYS A 22 -22.63 14.13 -11.37
N THR A 23 -22.42 14.19 -12.68
CA THR A 23 -21.15 13.85 -13.29
C THR A 23 -20.02 14.79 -12.80
N ALA A 24 -20.31 16.08 -12.73
CA ALA A 24 -19.33 17.07 -12.24
C ALA A 24 -18.93 16.80 -10.79
N GLU A 25 -19.90 16.49 -9.92
CA GLU A 25 -19.64 16.12 -8.52
C GLU A 25 -18.80 14.84 -8.41
N LEU A 26 -19.16 13.82 -9.19
CA LEU A 26 -18.44 12.55 -9.20
C LEU A 26 -17.00 12.71 -9.71
N LEU A 27 -16.80 13.52 -10.75
CA LEU A 27 -15.46 13.81 -11.26
C LEU A 27 -14.61 14.54 -10.22
N ALA A 28 -15.20 15.52 -9.52
CA ALA A 28 -14.50 16.24 -8.47
C ALA A 28 -14.07 15.29 -7.33
N LYS A 29 -14.97 14.40 -6.90
CA LYS A 29 -14.68 13.39 -5.88
C LYS A 29 -13.62 12.40 -6.37
N ALA A 30 -13.74 11.91 -7.60
CA ALA A 30 -12.79 10.97 -8.18
C ALA A 30 -11.39 11.59 -8.29
N ASN A 31 -11.28 12.86 -8.67
CA ASN A 31 -10.02 13.56 -8.74
C ASN A 31 -9.39 13.75 -7.37
N LYS A 32 -10.18 14.07 -6.35
CA LYS A 32 -9.70 14.16 -4.96
C LYS A 32 -9.15 12.82 -4.47
N VAL A 33 -9.92 11.74 -4.66
CA VAL A 33 -9.52 10.40 -4.25
C VAL A 33 -8.23 9.99 -4.96
N SER A 34 -8.14 10.22 -6.27
CA SER A 34 -6.95 9.92 -7.05
C SER A 34 -5.72 10.67 -6.54
N SER A 35 -5.87 11.95 -6.21
CA SER A 35 -4.80 12.76 -5.64
C SER A 35 -4.36 12.23 -4.27
N TRP A 36 -5.30 11.91 -3.40
CA TRP A 36 -5.02 11.34 -2.09
C TRP A 36 -4.35 9.97 -2.18
N MET A 37 -4.77 9.15 -3.13
CA MET A 37 -4.13 7.84 -3.39
C MET A 37 -2.68 7.99 -3.83
N SER A 38 -2.38 8.96 -4.68
CA SER A 38 -1.02 9.26 -5.12
C SER A 38 -0.15 9.69 -3.95
N GLU A 39 -0.66 10.58 -3.09
CA GLU A 39 0.03 10.98 -1.86
C GLU A 39 0.28 9.79 -0.93
N LEU A 40 -0.72 8.94 -0.76
CA LEU A 40 -0.61 7.77 0.11
C LEU A 40 0.46 6.80 -0.40
N LYS A 41 0.51 6.57 -1.71
CA LYS A 41 1.56 5.76 -2.34
C LYS A 41 2.95 6.33 -2.08
N GLN A 42 3.12 7.63 -2.21
CA GLN A 42 4.40 8.28 -1.95
C GLN A 42 4.79 8.18 -0.48
N ARG A 43 3.86 8.41 0.44
CA ARG A 43 4.12 8.24 1.86
C ARG A 43 4.52 6.82 2.20
N SER A 44 3.83 5.84 1.62
CA SER A 44 4.13 4.42 1.81
C SER A 44 5.55 4.08 1.34
N ARG A 45 5.99 4.65 0.22
CA ARG A 45 7.34 4.43 -0.31
C ARG A 45 8.43 5.04 0.56
N LEU A 46 8.16 6.21 1.13
CA LEU A 46 9.16 6.95 1.90
C LEU A 46 9.24 6.52 3.35
N ARG A 47 8.20 5.86 3.85
CA ARG A 47 8.11 5.47 5.26
C ARG A 47 8.87 4.18 5.52
N PRO A 48 9.78 4.16 6.51
CA PRO A 48 10.39 2.92 6.96
C PRO A 48 9.44 2.13 7.85
N PHE A 49 9.49 0.80 7.73
CA PHE A 49 8.76 -0.11 8.60
C PHE A 49 9.75 -1.05 9.25
N VAL A 50 9.68 -1.14 10.57
CA VAL A 50 10.59 -1.98 11.37
C VAL A 50 9.86 -3.25 11.76
N GLY A 51 10.39 -4.39 11.35
CA GLY A 51 9.92 -5.69 11.77
C GLY A 51 10.92 -6.35 12.70
N LYS A 52 10.43 -7.18 13.60
CA LYS A 52 11.26 -7.92 14.55
C LYS A 52 10.94 -9.40 14.48
N SER A 53 11.95 -10.24 14.73
CA SER A 53 11.74 -11.67 14.94
C SER A 53 10.92 -11.91 16.22
N GLU A 54 10.36 -13.10 16.38
CA GLU A 54 9.55 -13.44 17.56
C GLU A 54 10.31 -13.27 18.87
N ASP A 55 11.60 -13.57 18.87
CA ASP A 55 12.46 -13.38 20.05
C ASP A 55 12.93 -11.95 20.25
N GLY A 56 12.64 -11.06 19.31
CA GLY A 56 13.02 -9.64 19.36
C GLY A 56 14.49 -9.35 19.11
N LYS A 57 15.30 -10.37 18.80
CA LYS A 57 16.76 -10.22 18.66
C LYS A 57 17.20 -9.79 17.27
N PHE A 58 16.39 -10.02 16.27
CA PHE A 58 16.63 -9.61 14.90
C PHE A 58 15.61 -8.55 14.49
N ALA A 59 16.08 -7.53 13.80
CA ALA A 59 15.24 -6.47 13.26
C ALA A 59 15.56 -6.23 11.81
N VAL A 60 14.52 -6.02 11.01
CA VAL A 60 14.62 -5.67 9.59
C VAL A 60 13.91 -4.34 9.40
N VAL A 61 14.56 -3.40 8.74
CA VAL A 61 13.93 -2.16 8.30
C VAL A 61 13.73 -2.23 6.80
N ILE A 62 12.48 -2.08 6.36
CA ILE A 62 12.14 -2.00 4.94
C ILE A 62 11.69 -0.59 4.60
N ARG A 63 12.01 -0.15 3.39
CA ARG A 63 11.54 1.09 2.80
C ARG A 63 11.36 0.85 1.31
N ASP A 64 10.20 1.21 0.77
CA ASP A 64 9.85 0.99 -0.62
C ASP A 64 10.01 -0.49 -1.04
N TYR A 65 9.53 -1.41 -0.18
CA TYR A 65 9.62 -2.87 -0.38
C TYR A 65 11.05 -3.43 -0.41
N ARG A 66 12.04 -2.62 -0.04
CA ARG A 66 13.44 -3.04 -0.02
C ARG A 66 13.96 -3.10 1.40
N ILE A 67 14.84 -4.04 1.65
CA ILE A 67 15.53 -4.14 2.93
C ILE A 67 16.56 -3.02 2.98
N GLU A 68 16.37 -2.09 3.92
CA GLU A 68 17.28 -0.97 4.13
C GLU A 68 18.37 -1.33 5.13
N SER A 69 18.01 -2.04 6.19
CA SER A 69 18.98 -2.48 7.20
C SER A 69 18.55 -3.75 7.90
N LEU A 70 19.54 -4.48 8.39
CA LEU A 70 19.38 -5.69 9.19
C LEU A 70 20.17 -5.50 10.48
N ASN A 71 19.56 -5.78 11.62
CA ASN A 71 20.20 -5.69 12.92
C ASN A 71 19.99 -6.97 13.72
N ALA A 72 21.00 -7.35 14.48
CA ALA A 72 20.93 -8.49 15.38
C ALA A 72 21.60 -8.13 16.71
N ASP A 73 20.95 -8.48 17.82
CA ASP A 73 21.47 -8.20 19.18
C ASP A 73 22.53 -9.20 19.61
N GLU A 74 22.55 -10.38 19.00
CA GLU A 74 23.50 -11.44 19.34
C GLU A 74 24.62 -11.55 18.29
N SER A 75 25.76 -12.06 18.74
CA SER A 75 26.84 -12.40 17.82
C SER A 75 26.39 -13.50 16.85
N LEU A 76 26.54 -13.24 15.56
CA LEU A 76 26.19 -14.19 14.51
C LEU A 76 27.07 -15.43 14.49
N GLU A 77 28.22 -15.40 15.19
CA GLU A 77 29.12 -16.54 15.30
C GLU A 77 28.55 -17.71 16.09
N THR A 78 27.63 -17.40 17.03
CA THR A 78 27.04 -18.42 17.89
C THR A 78 25.71 -18.97 17.35
N VAL A 79 25.22 -18.45 16.26
CA VAL A 79 23.92 -18.79 15.68
C VAL A 79 24.13 -19.48 14.35
N SER A 80 23.40 -20.60 14.12
CA SER A 80 23.50 -21.31 12.85
C SER A 80 22.93 -20.46 11.71
N THR A 81 23.45 -20.68 10.51
CA THR A 81 22.97 -19.98 9.31
C THR A 81 21.48 -20.20 9.09
N GLN A 82 21.00 -21.42 9.33
CA GLN A 82 19.59 -21.74 9.17
C GLN A 82 18.71 -20.95 10.15
N GLU A 83 19.16 -20.79 11.37
CA GLU A 83 18.46 -20.00 12.39
C GLU A 83 18.46 -18.52 12.05
N ILE A 84 19.58 -18.00 11.57
CA ILE A 84 19.68 -16.59 11.11
C ILE A 84 18.66 -16.34 10.01
N VAL A 85 18.62 -17.19 8.99
CA VAL A 85 17.66 -17.06 7.87
C VAL A 85 16.23 -17.11 8.37
N SER A 86 15.91 -18.04 9.27
CA SER A 86 14.57 -18.16 9.85
C SER A 86 14.16 -16.89 10.60
N ARG A 87 15.05 -16.37 11.44
CA ARG A 87 14.78 -15.15 12.23
C ARG A 87 14.64 -13.91 11.35
N LEU A 88 15.48 -13.79 10.32
CA LEU A 88 15.38 -12.68 9.38
C LEU A 88 14.09 -12.74 8.56
N CYS A 89 13.64 -13.94 8.18
CA CYS A 89 12.36 -14.10 7.51
C CYS A 89 11.19 -13.66 8.40
N GLU A 90 11.22 -14.03 9.69
CA GLU A 90 10.21 -13.59 10.66
C GLU A 90 10.18 -12.06 10.76
N ALA A 91 11.34 -11.45 10.91
CA ALA A 91 11.46 -10.00 11.03
C ALA A 91 11.00 -9.29 9.75
N HIS A 92 11.35 -9.83 8.58
CA HIS A 92 10.94 -9.28 7.30
C HIS A 92 9.42 -9.37 7.12
N ASN A 93 8.83 -10.51 7.44
CA ASN A 93 7.38 -10.70 7.38
C ASN A 93 6.66 -9.76 8.37
N ASP A 94 7.19 -9.58 9.55
CA ASP A 94 6.64 -8.64 10.53
C ASP A 94 6.66 -7.20 10.01
N ALA A 95 7.75 -6.80 9.34
CA ALA A 95 7.83 -5.47 8.71
C ALA A 95 6.78 -5.30 7.60
N LEU A 96 6.58 -6.34 6.77
CA LEU A 96 5.56 -6.32 5.73
C LEU A 96 4.15 -6.25 6.31
N ASP A 97 3.88 -6.99 7.39
CA ASP A 97 2.59 -6.96 8.08
C ASP A 97 2.30 -5.55 8.62
N LYS A 98 3.29 -4.90 9.21
CA LYS A 98 3.16 -3.52 9.70
C LYS A 98 2.89 -2.54 8.58
N MET A 99 3.53 -2.73 7.42
CA MET A 99 3.27 -1.93 6.23
C MET A 99 1.83 -2.13 5.74
N GLU A 100 1.36 -3.35 5.70
CA GLU A 100 -0.03 -3.67 5.30
C GLU A 100 -1.04 -3.07 6.27
N GLU A 101 -0.81 -3.18 7.57
CA GLU A 101 -1.67 -2.58 8.60
C GLU A 101 -1.74 -1.07 8.46
N TRP A 102 -0.60 -0.43 8.27
CA TRP A 102 -0.54 1.02 8.06
C TRP A 102 -1.30 1.42 6.80
N THR A 103 -1.08 0.72 5.69
CA THR A 103 -1.75 0.98 4.42
C THR A 103 -3.26 0.82 4.55
N ALA A 104 -3.71 -0.26 5.19
CA ALA A 104 -5.14 -0.51 5.43
C ALA A 104 -5.76 0.60 6.28
N SER A 105 -5.06 1.04 7.33
CA SER A 105 -5.49 2.15 8.18
C SER A 105 -5.63 3.46 7.40
N GLN A 106 -4.66 3.76 6.54
CA GLN A 106 -4.68 4.96 5.71
C GLN A 106 -5.78 4.89 4.64
N CYS A 107 -6.00 3.71 4.05
CA CYS A 107 -7.10 3.50 3.10
C CYS A 107 -8.46 3.71 3.75
N ALA A 108 -8.64 3.20 4.97
CA ALA A 108 -9.89 3.39 5.72
C ALA A 108 -10.13 4.87 6.03
N ALA A 109 -9.09 5.60 6.45
CA ALA A 109 -9.16 7.03 6.69
C ALA A 109 -9.49 7.81 5.42
N LEU A 110 -8.90 7.43 4.31
CA LEU A 110 -9.14 8.05 3.01
C LEU A 110 -10.58 7.82 2.55
N ALA A 111 -11.08 6.58 2.67
CA ALA A 111 -12.45 6.24 2.32
C ALA A 111 -13.45 7.05 3.15
N LYS A 112 -13.20 7.18 4.44
CA LYS A 112 -14.02 7.97 5.36
C LYS A 112 -14.01 9.44 4.98
N ALA A 113 -12.84 10.00 4.69
CA ALA A 113 -12.71 11.40 4.28
C ALA A 113 -13.39 11.69 2.94
N ALA A 114 -13.39 10.71 2.03
CA ALA A 114 -14.07 10.83 0.74
C ALA A 114 -15.58 10.59 0.82
N GLY A 115 -16.10 10.19 1.97
CA GLY A 115 -17.52 9.86 2.14
C GLY A 115 -17.91 8.54 1.47
N ILE A 116 -16.97 7.63 1.33
CA ILE A 116 -17.20 6.29 0.77
C ILE A 116 -17.64 5.36 1.89
N ALA A 117 -18.57 4.44 1.57
CA ALA A 117 -19.08 3.48 2.55
C ALA A 117 -17.96 2.59 3.10
N ASP A 118 -18.13 2.15 4.35
CA ASP A 118 -17.21 1.20 4.99
C ASP A 118 -17.10 -0.08 4.15
N GLY A 119 -15.90 -0.64 4.10
CA GLY A 119 -15.63 -1.83 3.32
C GLY A 119 -15.17 -1.59 1.89
N PHE A 120 -15.06 -0.34 1.48
CA PHE A 120 -14.48 -0.01 0.18
C PHE A 120 -12.96 -0.25 0.19
N GLU A 121 -12.50 -1.04 -0.76
CA GLU A 121 -11.08 -1.31 -0.92
C GLU A 121 -10.50 -0.47 -2.06
N LEU A 122 -9.37 0.19 -1.79
CA LEU A 122 -8.67 0.94 -2.81
C LEU A 122 -7.69 0.03 -3.56
N PRO A 123 -7.61 0.13 -4.90
CA PRO A 123 -6.77 -0.74 -5.72
C PRO A 123 -5.31 -0.28 -5.72
N PHE A 124 -4.58 -0.63 -4.67
CA PHE A 124 -3.13 -0.44 -4.70
C PHE A 124 -2.35 -1.33 -3.72
#